data_7789c04bb75f717286ca37e7f828556f
#
_entry.id   7789c04bb75f717286ca37e7f828556f
#
_cell.length_a   1.000
_cell.length_b   1.000
_cell.length_c   1.000
_cell.angle_alpha   90.00
_cell.angle_beta   90.00
_cell.angle_gamma   90.00
#
_symmetry.space_group_name_H-M   'P 1'
#
loop_
_entity.id
_entity.type
_entity.pdbx_description
1 polymer ?
#
loop_
_entity_poly.entity_id
_entity_poly.type
_entity_poly.pdbx_seq_one_letter_code
_entity_poly.pdbx_strand_id
1 'polypeptide(L)'
;IVAFCLLALAGCAPQNAATQGGSSSGAYAVVTDDRGTVVTLPEKPQRVVVLSTSLLNFAAAVDGDLAGRSAVKAEDASLPAKYQAVPDVGPVYNVSLEKVLACQPDLVIASADHHAKLAAQLEESHIPVLVLKTKTYDDVKRNLDIIGKVYGKEDAAKAKEAELDQAVQAIADAVPAQGKRVAIIHATPSSVSVELPSSIAGDMAQRLHLQNIAGGASTDGQTTRIPYSMESLVQADPDVIFLTSMGSSDKIEKRIQEDIKGNPAWASLSAVKAGRVYVLPEKYFLLNPGLDYPKAVAYMAHLVYPESVHE
;
A
#
# COMPACT_ATOMS: atom_id res chain seq x y z
N ILE A 1 0.98 -87.20 -12.72
CA ILE A 1 0.33 -86.31 -11.78
C ILE A 1 1.16 -85.01 -11.75
N VAL A 2 0.69 -84.00 -12.53
CA VAL A 2 1.37 -82.70 -12.68
C VAL A 2 0.63 -81.73 -11.81
N ALA A 3 1.30 -81.11 -10.84
CA ALA A 3 0.79 -80.05 -10.02
C ALA A 3 1.07 -78.70 -10.70
N PHE A 4 0.06 -77.95 -10.95
CA PHE A 4 0.13 -76.60 -11.55
C PHE A 4 0.11 -75.52 -10.43
N CYS A 5 1.27 -74.89 -10.20
CA CYS A 5 1.36 -73.74 -9.31
C CYS A 5 0.94 -72.44 -10.06
N LEU A 6 -0.16 -71.79 -9.67
CA LEU A 6 -0.53 -70.44 -10.08
C LEU A 6 0.20 -69.40 -9.24
N LEU A 7 1.12 -68.67 -9.88
CA LEU A 7 1.70 -67.46 -9.30
C LEU A 7 0.72 -66.27 -9.53
N ALA A 8 0.23 -65.72 -8.46
CA ALA A 8 -0.50 -64.44 -8.47
C ALA A 8 0.49 -63.27 -8.42
N LEU A 9 0.57 -62.51 -9.50
CA LEU A 9 1.31 -61.24 -9.55
C LEU A 9 0.41 -60.15 -8.91
N ALA A 10 0.83 -59.70 -7.72
CA ALA A 10 0.27 -58.52 -7.10
C ALA A 10 0.92 -57.25 -7.74
N GLY A 11 0.17 -56.52 -8.56
CA GLY A 11 0.57 -55.24 -9.12
C GLY A 11 0.51 -54.16 -8.04
N CYS A 12 1.67 -53.60 -7.68
CA CYS A 12 1.73 -52.35 -6.93
C CYS A 12 1.42 -51.16 -7.86
N ALA A 13 0.25 -50.57 -7.70
CA ALA A 13 -0.06 -49.24 -8.27
C ALA A 13 0.57 -48.17 -7.37
N PRO A 14 1.20 -47.14 -7.92
CA PRO A 14 1.69 -46.03 -7.11
C PRO A 14 0.49 -45.23 -6.57
N GLN A 15 0.30 -45.21 -5.26
CA GLN A 15 -0.58 -44.27 -4.59
C GLN A 15 -0.05 -42.87 -4.80
N ASN A 16 -0.78 -42.09 -5.60
CA ASN A 16 -0.65 -40.64 -5.60
C ASN A 16 -0.90 -40.16 -4.16
N ALA A 17 0.15 -39.73 -3.50
CA ALA A 17 0.04 -38.92 -2.29
C ALA A 17 -0.62 -37.60 -2.66
N ALA A 18 -1.95 -37.52 -2.52
CA ALA A 18 -2.65 -36.27 -2.44
C ALA A 18 -2.04 -35.50 -1.26
N THR A 19 -1.37 -34.42 -1.55
CA THR A 19 -0.95 -33.42 -0.56
C THR A 19 -2.22 -32.92 0.13
N GLN A 20 -2.54 -33.53 1.26
CA GLN A 20 -3.53 -33.00 2.19
C GLN A 20 -2.97 -31.65 2.66
N GLY A 21 -3.53 -30.56 2.15
CA GLY A 21 -3.43 -29.24 2.76
C GLY A 21 -3.85 -29.40 4.22
N GLY A 22 -2.89 -29.33 5.13
CA GLY A 22 -3.14 -29.42 6.55
C GLY A 22 -4.09 -28.29 6.96
N SER A 23 -5.35 -28.61 7.11
CA SER A 23 -6.25 -27.83 7.96
C SER A 23 -5.66 -27.87 9.36
N SER A 24 -5.05 -26.77 9.80
CA SER A 24 -4.69 -26.56 11.20
C SER A 24 -5.98 -26.48 12.00
N SER A 25 -6.48 -27.66 12.43
CA SER A 25 -7.68 -27.78 13.25
C SER A 25 -7.38 -27.16 14.63
N GLY A 26 -7.73 -25.89 14.82
CA GLY A 26 -7.65 -25.21 16.11
C GLY A 26 -7.31 -23.72 16.10
N ALA A 27 -6.72 -23.15 15.07
CA ALA A 27 -6.43 -21.70 15.04
C ALA A 27 -7.65 -20.90 14.54
N TYR A 28 -7.92 -19.77 15.20
CA TYR A 28 -8.94 -18.82 14.76
C TYR A 28 -8.64 -18.24 13.38
N ALA A 29 -7.40 -17.79 13.16
CA ALA A 29 -6.93 -17.33 11.88
C ALA A 29 -5.43 -17.57 11.67
N VAL A 30 -5.05 -17.79 10.41
CA VAL A 30 -3.66 -17.86 9.98
C VAL A 30 -3.48 -16.82 8.86
N VAL A 31 -2.56 -15.89 9.04
CA VAL A 31 -2.32 -14.76 8.13
C VAL A 31 -0.85 -14.70 7.79
N THR A 32 -0.53 -14.56 6.50
CA THR A 32 0.83 -14.23 6.07
C THR A 32 0.93 -12.71 5.88
N ASP A 33 1.89 -12.09 6.59
CA ASP A 33 2.13 -10.66 6.49
C ASP A 33 3.05 -10.29 5.30
N ASP A 34 3.31 -9.01 5.10
CA ASP A 34 4.14 -8.53 3.99
C ASP A 34 5.65 -8.78 4.14
N ARG A 35 6.08 -9.34 5.24
CA ARG A 35 7.44 -9.88 5.43
C ARG A 35 7.53 -11.36 4.99
N GLY A 36 6.39 -11.98 4.67
CA GLY A 36 6.28 -13.42 4.46
C GLY A 36 6.19 -14.22 5.76
N THR A 37 6.01 -13.55 6.91
CA THR A 37 5.85 -14.18 8.22
C THR A 37 4.43 -14.71 8.36
N VAL A 38 4.29 -15.98 8.73
CA VAL A 38 3.01 -16.59 9.05
C VAL A 38 2.67 -16.32 10.51
N VAL A 39 1.64 -15.51 10.74
CA VAL A 39 1.10 -15.19 12.06
C VAL A 39 -0.12 -16.06 12.31
N THR A 40 -0.04 -16.90 13.33
CA THR A 40 -1.15 -17.76 13.77
C THR A 40 -1.84 -17.14 14.98
N LEU A 41 -3.11 -16.88 14.85
CA LEU A 41 -3.97 -16.37 15.93
C LEU A 41 -4.78 -17.58 16.48
N PRO A 42 -4.48 -18.07 17.68
CA PRO A 42 -5.20 -19.21 18.24
C PRO A 42 -6.65 -18.86 18.57
N GLU A 43 -6.91 -17.61 18.96
CA GLU A 43 -8.22 -17.08 19.30
C GLU A 43 -8.43 -15.71 18.61
N LYS A 44 -9.69 -15.26 18.54
CA LYS A 44 -10.01 -13.93 18.03
C LYS A 44 -9.36 -12.86 18.92
N PRO A 45 -8.51 -11.97 18.35
CA PRO A 45 -7.87 -10.91 19.13
C PRO A 45 -8.90 -10.00 19.81
N GLN A 46 -8.66 -9.68 21.07
CA GLN A 46 -9.50 -8.80 21.90
C GLN A 46 -8.84 -7.45 22.17
N ARG A 47 -7.51 -7.39 22.06
CA ARG A 47 -6.70 -6.21 22.43
C ARG A 47 -5.75 -5.83 21.28
N VAL A 48 -6.35 -5.41 20.19
CA VAL A 48 -5.60 -5.01 18.99
C VAL A 48 -5.03 -3.61 19.15
N VAL A 49 -3.73 -3.45 18.88
CA VAL A 49 -3.06 -2.15 18.81
C VAL A 49 -2.66 -1.88 17.38
N VAL A 50 -3.02 -0.70 16.82
CA VAL A 50 -2.72 -0.30 15.45
C VAL A 50 -1.78 0.89 15.44
N LEU A 51 -0.61 0.73 14.79
CA LEU A 51 0.51 1.66 14.87
C LEU A 51 0.56 2.71 13.75
N SER A 52 -0.39 2.70 12.81
CA SER A 52 -0.41 3.62 11.66
C SER A 52 -1.80 4.15 11.40
N THR A 53 -1.93 5.45 11.12
CA THR A 53 -3.21 6.11 10.80
C THR A 53 -3.89 5.48 9.58
N SER A 54 -3.13 5.13 8.53
CA SER A 54 -3.68 4.45 7.35
C SER A 54 -4.34 3.12 7.73
N LEU A 55 -3.68 2.33 8.60
CA LEU A 55 -4.20 1.03 9.04
C LEU A 55 -5.38 1.16 10.01
N LEU A 56 -5.49 2.28 10.75
CA LEU A 56 -6.67 2.57 11.57
C LEU A 56 -7.96 2.65 10.75
N ASN A 57 -7.88 3.21 9.54
CA ASN A 57 -9.04 3.31 8.66
C ASN A 57 -9.57 1.93 8.20
N PHE A 58 -8.68 0.96 8.02
CA PHE A 58 -9.09 -0.42 7.71
C PHE A 58 -9.82 -1.07 8.90
N ALA A 59 -9.29 -0.90 10.13
CA ALA A 59 -9.99 -1.39 11.32
C ALA A 59 -11.36 -0.71 11.49
N ALA A 60 -11.44 0.60 11.21
CA ALA A 60 -12.69 1.35 11.23
C ALA A 60 -13.72 0.87 10.21
N ALA A 61 -13.28 0.50 8.99
CA ALA A 61 -14.14 0.04 7.91
C ALA A 61 -14.88 -1.27 8.24
N VAL A 62 -14.29 -2.10 9.11
CA VAL A 62 -14.90 -3.35 9.58
C VAL A 62 -15.47 -3.23 10.99
N ASP A 63 -15.59 -1.99 11.51
CA ASP A 63 -16.04 -1.72 12.89
C ASP A 63 -15.23 -2.48 13.94
N GLY A 64 -13.91 -2.59 13.75
CA GLY A 64 -12.99 -3.25 14.68
C GLY A 64 -12.78 -2.44 15.96
N ASP A 65 -12.56 -3.11 17.10
CA ASP A 65 -12.22 -2.47 18.36
C ASP A 65 -10.70 -2.39 18.55
N LEU A 66 -10.24 -1.38 19.29
CA LEU A 66 -8.82 -1.14 19.52
C LEU A 66 -8.53 -1.01 21.02
N ALA A 67 -7.39 -1.57 21.45
CA ALA A 67 -6.81 -1.35 22.78
C ALA A 67 -5.79 -0.19 22.80
N GLY A 68 -5.22 0.15 21.64
CA GLY A 68 -4.29 1.26 21.48
C GLY A 68 -4.18 1.67 19.99
N ARG A 69 -3.81 2.91 19.74
CA ARG A 69 -3.70 3.45 18.38
C ARG A 69 -2.53 4.43 18.24
N SER A 70 -2.03 4.60 17.01
CA SER A 70 -1.12 5.70 16.72
C SER A 70 -1.79 7.06 16.96
N ALA A 71 -0.98 8.06 17.28
CA ALA A 71 -1.43 9.44 17.32
C ALA A 71 -2.02 9.87 15.97
N VAL A 72 -3.11 10.61 16.03
CA VAL A 72 -3.78 11.19 14.86
C VAL A 72 -3.77 12.69 15.01
N LYS A 73 -3.43 13.41 13.97
CA LYS A 73 -3.49 14.86 13.96
C LYS A 73 -4.96 15.33 14.01
N ALA A 74 -5.20 16.48 14.66
CA ALA A 74 -6.56 17.03 14.83
C ALA A 74 -7.28 17.28 13.48
N GLU A 75 -6.51 17.52 12.42
CA GLU A 75 -7.00 17.70 11.05
C GLU A 75 -7.43 16.40 10.35
N ASP A 76 -7.00 15.24 10.89
CA ASP A 76 -7.40 13.91 10.39
C ASP A 76 -8.70 13.43 11.05
N ALA A 77 -9.67 14.34 11.25
CA ALA A 77 -10.90 14.15 12.03
C ALA A 77 -11.88 13.06 11.47
N SER A 78 -11.46 12.25 10.52
CA SER A 78 -12.28 11.17 9.93
C SER A 78 -12.34 9.89 10.78
N LEU A 79 -11.62 9.82 11.91
CA LEU A 79 -11.66 8.64 12.78
C LEU A 79 -12.99 8.54 13.54
N PRO A 80 -13.55 7.32 13.65
CA PRO A 80 -14.73 7.08 14.47
C PRO A 80 -14.58 7.62 15.90
N ALA A 81 -15.65 8.19 16.45
CA ALA A 81 -15.64 8.75 17.79
C ALA A 81 -15.14 7.74 18.86
N LYS A 82 -15.44 6.44 18.68
CA LYS A 82 -14.97 5.38 19.57
C LYS A 82 -13.44 5.30 19.66
N TYR A 83 -12.72 5.68 18.60
CA TYR A 83 -11.25 5.64 18.60
C TYR A 83 -10.61 6.87 19.28
N GLN A 84 -11.36 7.95 19.49
CA GLN A 84 -10.84 9.14 20.17
C GLN A 84 -10.49 8.84 21.63
N ALA A 85 -11.24 7.94 22.29
CA ALA A 85 -11.00 7.53 23.67
C ALA A 85 -9.95 6.42 23.83
N VAL A 86 -9.47 5.84 22.70
CA VAL A 86 -8.47 4.76 22.73
C VAL A 86 -7.09 5.34 23.07
N PRO A 87 -6.30 4.70 23.95
CA PRO A 87 -4.95 5.13 24.31
C PRO A 87 -4.06 5.40 23.09
N ASP A 88 -3.36 6.53 23.12
CA ASP A 88 -2.40 6.97 22.12
C ASP A 88 -1.01 6.42 22.45
N VAL A 89 -0.43 5.63 21.53
CA VAL A 89 0.90 5.02 21.69
C VAL A 89 2.03 5.83 21.03
N GLY A 90 1.73 7.01 20.49
CA GLY A 90 2.68 7.90 19.85
C GLY A 90 2.47 8.04 18.34
N PRO A 91 3.12 9.03 17.72
CA PRO A 91 3.03 9.25 16.28
C PRO A 91 3.68 8.10 15.49
N VAL A 92 3.22 7.88 14.26
CA VAL A 92 3.67 6.77 13.39
C VAL A 92 5.19 6.65 13.27
N TYR A 93 5.92 7.77 13.26
CA TYR A 93 7.37 7.78 13.16
C TYR A 93 8.11 7.59 14.51
N ASN A 94 7.39 7.62 15.61
CA ASN A 94 7.98 7.53 16.96
C ASN A 94 6.99 6.89 17.95
N VAL A 95 6.60 5.67 17.66
CA VAL A 95 5.74 4.86 18.54
C VAL A 95 6.51 4.47 19.79
N SER A 96 5.89 4.62 20.96
CA SER A 96 6.47 4.22 22.25
C SER A 96 6.18 2.73 22.52
N LEU A 97 7.24 1.91 22.58
CA LEU A 97 7.14 0.50 22.96
C LEU A 97 6.47 0.34 24.34
N GLU A 98 6.83 1.18 25.33
CA GLU A 98 6.26 1.15 26.68
C GLU A 98 4.73 1.36 26.64
N LYS A 99 4.26 2.36 25.86
CA LYS A 99 2.82 2.61 25.73
C LYS A 99 2.10 1.46 25.02
N VAL A 100 2.72 0.84 24.02
CA VAL A 100 2.17 -0.34 23.35
C VAL A 100 2.01 -1.49 24.36
N LEU A 101 3.06 -1.78 25.12
CA LEU A 101 3.02 -2.84 26.15
C LEU A 101 2.00 -2.54 27.26
N ALA A 102 1.84 -1.27 27.66
CA ALA A 102 0.82 -0.85 28.62
C ALA A 102 -0.62 -1.12 28.13
N CYS A 103 -0.85 -1.18 26.83
CA CYS A 103 -2.12 -1.61 26.24
C CYS A 103 -2.37 -3.11 26.37
N GLN A 104 -1.38 -3.92 26.77
CA GLN A 104 -1.45 -5.39 26.87
C GLN A 104 -2.02 -6.03 25.60
N PRO A 105 -1.42 -5.79 24.42
CA PRO A 105 -1.97 -6.29 23.15
C PRO A 105 -1.84 -7.82 23.05
N ASP A 106 -2.84 -8.44 22.46
CA ASP A 106 -2.79 -9.81 21.95
C ASP A 106 -2.53 -9.85 20.42
N LEU A 107 -2.57 -8.68 19.77
CA LEU A 107 -2.14 -8.48 18.40
C LEU A 107 -1.72 -7.03 18.18
N VAL A 108 -0.62 -6.83 17.43
CA VAL A 108 -0.21 -5.51 16.93
C VAL A 108 -0.25 -5.49 15.42
N ILE A 109 -0.84 -4.45 14.84
CA ILE A 109 -0.85 -4.20 13.38
C ILE A 109 0.07 -3.03 13.09
N ALA A 110 1.12 -3.27 12.33
CA ALA A 110 2.25 -2.39 12.11
C ALA A 110 2.45 -2.07 10.62
N SER A 111 3.00 -0.89 10.32
CA SER A 111 3.38 -0.51 8.95
C SER A 111 4.76 -1.05 8.60
N ALA A 112 4.89 -1.64 7.42
CA ALA A 112 6.15 -2.13 6.88
C ALA A 112 7.19 -1.01 6.68
N ASP A 113 6.75 0.21 6.39
CA ASP A 113 7.64 1.33 6.11
C ASP A 113 8.29 1.93 7.38
N HIS A 114 7.66 1.76 8.56
CA HIS A 114 8.07 2.49 9.76
C HIS A 114 8.37 1.61 10.99
N HIS A 115 7.83 0.40 11.06
CA HIS A 115 7.80 -0.34 12.32
C HIS A 115 8.58 -1.66 12.32
N ALA A 116 9.43 -1.93 11.32
CA ALA A 116 10.15 -3.21 11.23
C ALA A 116 10.97 -3.53 12.50
N LYS A 117 11.68 -2.52 13.06
CA LYS A 117 12.46 -2.69 14.29
C LYS A 117 11.56 -2.89 15.51
N LEU A 118 10.47 -2.13 15.62
CA LEU A 118 9.52 -2.23 16.72
C LEU A 118 8.79 -3.58 16.70
N ALA A 119 8.45 -4.07 15.49
CA ALA A 119 7.83 -5.38 15.32
C ALA A 119 8.72 -6.51 15.89
N ALA A 120 10.03 -6.50 15.58
CA ALA A 120 10.97 -7.47 16.14
C ALA A 120 11.01 -7.43 17.68
N GLN A 121 11.02 -6.24 18.29
CA GLN A 121 11.02 -6.07 19.75
C GLN A 121 9.73 -6.59 20.41
N LEU A 122 8.58 -6.40 19.74
CA LEU A 122 7.30 -6.92 20.23
C LEU A 122 7.22 -8.45 20.12
N GLU A 123 7.74 -9.01 19.03
CA GLU A 123 7.82 -10.46 18.82
C GLU A 123 8.76 -11.15 19.84
N GLU A 124 9.88 -10.50 20.21
CA GLU A 124 10.73 -10.94 21.32
C GLU A 124 9.97 -10.99 22.67
N SER A 125 8.95 -10.14 22.82
CA SER A 125 8.03 -10.14 23.95
C SER A 125 6.83 -11.07 23.80
N HIS A 126 6.87 -11.98 22.81
CA HIS A 126 5.81 -12.95 22.48
C HIS A 126 4.47 -12.31 22.07
N ILE A 127 4.48 -11.09 21.56
CA ILE A 127 3.30 -10.41 21.03
C ILE A 127 3.24 -10.65 19.53
N PRO A 128 2.15 -11.22 18.98
CA PRO A 128 1.98 -11.38 17.53
C PRO A 128 1.94 -10.01 16.84
N VAL A 129 2.67 -9.87 15.72
CA VAL A 129 2.70 -8.64 14.94
C VAL A 129 2.40 -8.94 13.47
N LEU A 130 1.41 -8.27 12.91
CA LEU A 130 1.15 -8.21 11.47
C LEU A 130 1.79 -6.96 10.89
N VAL A 131 2.76 -7.12 10.00
CA VAL A 131 3.43 -6.01 9.32
C VAL A 131 2.88 -5.89 7.90
N LEU A 132 2.19 -4.79 7.62
CA LEU A 132 1.43 -4.59 6.40
C LEU A 132 1.98 -3.44 5.56
N LYS A 133 2.06 -3.64 4.23
CA LYS A 133 2.32 -2.61 3.23
C LYS A 133 1.01 -1.97 2.80
N THR A 134 1.09 -0.71 2.37
CA THR A 134 -0.07 0.04 1.90
C THR A 134 0.33 0.94 0.71
N LYS A 135 1.03 0.41 -0.31
CA LYS A 135 1.54 1.21 -1.45
C LYS A 135 0.65 1.14 -2.67
N THR A 136 0.14 -0.02 -2.99
CA THR A 136 -0.67 -0.25 -4.18
C THR A 136 -2.14 -0.47 -3.82
N TYR A 137 -3.00 -0.41 -4.81
CA TYR A 137 -4.41 -0.76 -4.61
C TYR A 137 -4.61 -2.23 -4.21
N ASP A 138 -3.77 -3.11 -4.74
CA ASP A 138 -3.80 -4.52 -4.35
C ASP A 138 -3.39 -4.71 -2.88
N ASP A 139 -2.48 -3.87 -2.34
CA ASP A 139 -2.21 -3.82 -0.92
C ASP A 139 -3.46 -3.38 -0.11
N VAL A 140 -4.21 -2.39 -0.62
CA VAL A 140 -5.45 -1.93 0.04
C VAL A 140 -6.45 -3.07 0.16
N LYS A 141 -6.70 -3.82 -0.91
CA LYS A 141 -7.64 -4.96 -0.92
C LYS A 141 -7.16 -6.08 0.00
N ARG A 142 -5.90 -6.48 -0.13
CA ARG A 142 -5.30 -7.49 0.74
C ARG A 142 -5.40 -7.11 2.23
N ASN A 143 -5.17 -5.83 2.57
CA ASN A 143 -5.28 -5.36 3.94
C ASN A 143 -6.72 -5.40 4.46
N LEU A 144 -7.72 -5.11 3.61
CA LEU A 144 -9.13 -5.31 3.97
C LEU A 144 -9.41 -6.78 4.30
N ASP A 145 -8.96 -7.72 3.47
CA ASP A 145 -9.10 -9.16 3.71
C ASP A 145 -8.44 -9.59 5.02
N ILE A 146 -7.20 -9.16 5.27
CA ILE A 146 -6.47 -9.48 6.49
C ILE A 146 -7.19 -8.93 7.71
N ILE A 147 -7.57 -7.66 7.69
CA ILE A 147 -8.26 -6.99 8.80
C ILE A 147 -9.64 -7.61 9.01
N GLY A 148 -10.36 -7.94 7.94
CA GLY A 148 -11.63 -8.69 8.02
C GLY A 148 -11.47 -10.01 8.77
N LYS A 149 -10.45 -10.81 8.46
CA LYS A 149 -10.14 -12.07 9.15
C LYS A 149 -9.77 -11.85 10.62
N VAL A 150 -8.94 -10.85 10.92
CA VAL A 150 -8.54 -10.50 12.30
C VAL A 150 -9.76 -10.22 13.18
N TYR A 151 -10.71 -9.47 12.67
CA TYR A 151 -11.91 -9.08 13.42
C TYR A 151 -13.10 -10.04 13.25
N GLY A 152 -13.00 -11.08 12.39
CA GLY A 152 -14.14 -11.96 12.03
C GLY A 152 -15.27 -11.17 11.37
N LYS A 153 -14.89 -10.29 10.42
CA LYS A 153 -15.75 -9.35 9.70
C LYS A 153 -15.47 -9.40 8.20
N GLU A 154 -15.25 -10.61 7.67
CA GLU A 154 -14.88 -10.83 6.27
C GLU A 154 -15.93 -10.29 5.30
N ASP A 155 -17.22 -10.40 5.65
CA ASP A 155 -18.30 -9.90 4.80
C ASP A 155 -18.28 -8.36 4.72
N ALA A 156 -17.98 -7.67 5.83
CA ALA A 156 -17.84 -6.21 5.84
C ALA A 156 -16.61 -5.77 5.03
N ALA A 157 -15.50 -6.49 5.14
CA ALA A 157 -14.30 -6.25 4.37
C ALA A 157 -14.57 -6.41 2.86
N LYS A 158 -15.21 -7.49 2.43
CA LYS A 158 -15.59 -7.74 1.04
C LYS A 158 -16.56 -6.70 0.49
N ALA A 159 -17.54 -6.28 1.29
CA ALA A 159 -18.46 -5.22 0.89
C ALA A 159 -17.72 -3.90 0.64
N LYS A 160 -16.75 -3.57 1.52
CA LYS A 160 -15.92 -2.37 1.36
C LYS A 160 -14.98 -2.47 0.17
N GLU A 161 -14.40 -3.64 -0.09
CA GLU A 161 -13.58 -3.91 -1.27
C GLU A 161 -14.39 -3.69 -2.56
N ALA A 162 -15.59 -4.24 -2.63
CA ALA A 162 -16.48 -4.07 -3.79
C ALA A 162 -16.85 -2.59 -4.03
N GLU A 163 -17.12 -1.83 -2.95
CA GLU A 163 -17.37 -0.37 -3.04
C GLU A 163 -16.16 0.37 -3.64
N LEU A 164 -14.93 0.03 -3.17
CA LEU A 164 -13.70 0.64 -3.67
C LEU A 164 -13.43 0.25 -5.13
N ASP A 165 -13.60 -1.03 -5.49
CA ASP A 165 -13.43 -1.52 -6.86
C ASP A 165 -14.40 -0.80 -7.81
N GLN A 166 -15.66 -0.65 -7.44
CA GLN A 166 -16.64 0.07 -8.24
C GLN A 166 -16.25 1.55 -8.43
N ALA A 167 -15.79 2.20 -7.35
CA ALA A 167 -15.39 3.60 -7.41
C ALA A 167 -14.14 3.82 -8.30
N VAL A 168 -13.10 2.98 -8.16
CA VAL A 168 -11.89 3.06 -8.98
C VAL A 168 -12.19 2.75 -10.43
N GLN A 169 -13.00 1.71 -10.72
CA GLN A 169 -13.38 1.32 -12.08
C GLN A 169 -14.18 2.42 -12.76
N ALA A 170 -15.14 3.04 -12.06
CA ALA A 170 -15.92 4.15 -12.64
C ALA A 170 -15.04 5.33 -13.08
N ILE A 171 -13.97 5.64 -12.31
CA ILE A 171 -13.01 6.68 -12.69
C ILE A 171 -12.17 6.23 -13.88
N ALA A 172 -11.70 4.97 -13.89
CA ALA A 172 -10.92 4.43 -14.99
C ALA A 172 -11.71 4.38 -16.32
N ASP A 173 -13.00 4.05 -16.25
CA ASP A 173 -13.89 4.02 -17.43
C ASP A 173 -14.22 5.42 -17.97
N ALA A 174 -14.11 6.46 -17.12
CA ALA A 174 -14.35 7.85 -17.53
C ALA A 174 -13.17 8.49 -18.27
N VAL A 175 -11.98 7.87 -18.25
CA VAL A 175 -10.77 8.39 -18.90
C VAL A 175 -10.43 7.59 -20.17
N PRO A 176 -9.63 8.16 -21.12
CA PRO A 176 -9.25 7.44 -22.34
C PRO A 176 -8.51 6.14 -22.04
N ALA A 177 -8.85 5.06 -22.77
CA ALA A 177 -8.18 3.75 -22.66
C ALA A 177 -6.68 3.79 -23.04
N GLN A 178 -6.27 4.75 -23.87
CA GLN A 178 -4.87 5.05 -24.13
C GLN A 178 -4.53 6.41 -23.53
N GLY A 179 -3.94 6.37 -22.34
CA GLY A 179 -3.62 7.54 -21.57
C GLY A 179 -2.37 8.28 -22.03
N LYS A 180 -2.18 9.50 -21.49
CA LYS A 180 -1.03 10.34 -21.76
C LYS A 180 0.24 9.75 -21.14
N ARG A 181 1.40 10.12 -21.71
CA ARG A 181 2.71 9.81 -21.12
C ARG A 181 2.97 10.73 -19.94
N VAL A 182 3.38 10.15 -18.80
CA VAL A 182 3.60 10.90 -17.57
C VAL A 182 4.98 10.63 -16.99
N ALA A 183 5.58 11.68 -16.41
CA ALA A 183 6.72 11.57 -15.53
C ALA A 183 6.28 11.88 -14.10
N ILE A 184 6.67 11.04 -13.14
CA ILE A 184 6.41 11.26 -11.71
C ILE A 184 7.77 11.49 -11.04
N ILE A 185 8.04 12.73 -10.65
CA ILE A 185 9.34 13.14 -10.11
C ILE A 185 9.20 13.36 -8.61
N HIS A 186 10.01 12.65 -7.84
CA HIS A 186 10.06 12.79 -6.40
C HIS A 186 11.28 13.61 -5.97
N ALA A 187 11.04 14.66 -5.20
CA ALA A 187 12.08 15.50 -4.65
C ALA A 187 12.16 15.39 -3.12
N THR A 188 13.39 15.23 -2.62
CA THR A 188 13.75 15.32 -1.20
C THR A 188 14.74 16.44 -1.00
N PRO A 189 15.08 16.87 0.23
CA PRO A 189 16.14 17.84 0.46
C PRO A 189 17.52 17.41 -0.09
N SER A 190 17.75 16.10 -0.30
CA SER A 190 19.05 15.53 -0.67
C SER A 190 19.11 14.95 -2.08
N SER A 191 17.97 14.68 -2.73
CA SER A 191 17.95 13.96 -4.01
C SER A 191 16.69 14.21 -4.83
N VAL A 192 16.79 13.96 -6.14
CA VAL A 192 15.66 13.86 -7.07
C VAL A 192 15.67 12.47 -7.69
N SER A 193 14.48 11.89 -7.83
CA SER A 193 14.28 10.56 -8.40
C SER A 193 13.01 10.51 -9.25
N VAL A 194 12.86 9.49 -10.10
CA VAL A 194 11.64 9.21 -10.87
C VAL A 194 10.93 8.02 -10.24
N GLU A 195 9.64 8.16 -10.01
CA GLU A 195 8.81 7.11 -9.42
C GLU A 195 8.40 6.06 -10.46
N LEU A 196 8.48 4.80 -10.06
CA LEU A 196 8.11 3.64 -10.86
C LEU A 196 6.60 3.32 -10.73
N PRO A 197 6.05 2.45 -11.59
CA PRO A 197 4.68 1.94 -11.43
C PRO A 197 4.39 1.28 -10.09
N SER A 198 5.42 0.77 -9.40
CA SER A 198 5.33 0.18 -8.05
C SER A 198 5.24 1.21 -6.91
N SER A 199 5.32 2.51 -7.19
CA SER A 199 5.07 3.58 -6.22
C SER A 199 3.58 3.85 -6.07
N ILE A 200 3.18 4.58 -5.02
CA ILE A 200 1.78 4.96 -4.80
C ILE A 200 1.23 5.74 -6.00
N ALA A 201 1.92 6.81 -6.43
CA ALA A 201 1.50 7.62 -7.56
C ALA A 201 1.60 6.85 -8.90
N GLY A 202 2.58 5.95 -9.03
CA GLY A 202 2.76 5.10 -10.20
C GLY A 202 1.64 4.07 -10.38
N ASP A 203 1.18 3.43 -9.29
CA ASP A 203 0.05 2.50 -9.33
C ASP A 203 -1.25 3.21 -9.75
N MET A 204 -1.49 4.42 -9.22
CA MET A 204 -2.65 5.23 -9.61
C MET A 204 -2.59 5.64 -11.08
N ALA A 205 -1.42 6.07 -11.56
CA ALA A 205 -1.23 6.40 -12.96
C ALA A 205 -1.52 5.20 -13.88
N GLN A 206 -1.10 4.01 -13.50
CA GLN A 206 -1.36 2.77 -14.24
C GLN A 206 -2.87 2.47 -14.31
N ARG A 207 -3.61 2.66 -13.22
CA ARG A 207 -5.07 2.45 -13.20
C ARG A 207 -5.84 3.44 -14.06
N LEU A 208 -5.28 4.60 -14.30
CA LEU A 208 -5.80 5.62 -15.22
C LEU A 208 -5.27 5.45 -16.66
N HIS A 209 -4.68 4.29 -16.98
CA HIS A 209 -4.08 3.99 -18.27
C HIS A 209 -2.96 4.95 -18.69
N LEU A 210 -2.41 5.75 -17.75
CA LEU A 210 -1.30 6.65 -18.02
C LEU A 210 -0.01 5.86 -18.23
N GLN A 211 0.79 6.32 -19.17
CA GLN A 211 2.05 5.67 -19.54
C GLN A 211 3.19 6.31 -18.75
N ASN A 212 3.58 5.70 -17.63
CA ASN A 212 4.75 6.16 -16.88
C ASN A 212 6.02 5.96 -17.72
N ILE A 213 6.78 7.05 -17.95
CA ILE A 213 8.04 7.00 -18.73
C ILE A 213 9.09 6.06 -18.12
N ALA A 214 9.00 5.78 -16.83
CA ALA A 214 9.85 4.84 -16.12
C ALA A 214 9.30 3.41 -16.09
N GLY A 215 8.19 3.14 -16.78
CA GLY A 215 7.50 1.83 -16.73
C GLY A 215 8.30 0.66 -17.31
N GLY A 216 9.30 0.93 -18.12
CA GLY A 216 10.22 -0.10 -18.68
C GLY A 216 11.45 -0.37 -17.83
N ALA A 217 11.64 0.31 -16.71
CA ALA A 217 12.80 0.10 -15.85
C ALA A 217 12.71 -1.27 -15.17
N SER A 218 13.74 -2.09 -15.37
CA SER A 218 13.88 -3.37 -14.69
C SER A 218 14.27 -3.14 -13.23
N THR A 219 13.49 -3.68 -12.29
CA THR A 219 13.75 -3.59 -10.86
C THR A 219 13.53 -4.94 -10.17
N ASP A 220 14.01 -5.04 -8.95
CA ASP A 220 13.84 -6.21 -8.07
C ASP A 220 12.42 -6.36 -7.50
N GLY A 221 11.47 -5.54 -7.95
CA GLY A 221 10.10 -5.48 -7.41
C GLY A 221 9.99 -4.81 -6.03
N GLN A 222 11.09 -4.49 -5.39
CA GLN A 222 11.14 -3.78 -4.11
C GLN A 222 11.36 -2.27 -4.31
N THR A 223 12.09 -1.94 -5.36
CA THR A 223 12.42 -0.56 -5.72
C THR A 223 11.20 0.15 -6.28
N THR A 224 10.89 1.33 -5.74
CA THR A 224 9.76 2.18 -6.18
C THR A 224 10.24 3.43 -6.92
N ARG A 225 11.55 3.67 -7.03
CA ARG A 225 12.15 4.85 -7.65
C ARG A 225 13.48 4.51 -8.30
N ILE A 226 13.82 5.27 -9.35
CA ILE A 226 15.12 5.23 -10.01
C ILE A 226 15.75 6.64 -10.00
N PRO A 227 17.07 6.76 -10.18
CA PRO A 227 17.71 8.06 -10.28
C PRO A 227 17.10 8.94 -11.38
N TYR A 228 16.97 10.22 -11.08
CA TYR A 228 16.51 11.21 -12.05
C TYR A 228 17.57 11.49 -13.12
N SER A 229 17.13 11.67 -14.38
CA SER A 229 17.95 12.12 -15.49
C SER A 229 17.16 13.09 -16.36
N MET A 230 17.68 14.30 -16.53
CA MET A 230 17.10 15.29 -17.42
C MET A 230 17.17 14.84 -18.87
N GLU A 231 18.25 14.18 -19.29
CA GLU A 231 18.39 13.63 -20.64
C GLU A 231 17.31 12.61 -20.96
N SER A 232 17.09 11.64 -20.04
CA SER A 232 16.01 10.65 -20.19
C SER A 232 14.62 11.30 -20.21
N LEU A 233 14.41 12.34 -19.41
CA LEU A 233 13.16 13.09 -19.36
C LEU A 233 12.89 13.81 -20.70
N VAL A 234 13.91 14.46 -21.27
CA VAL A 234 13.82 15.14 -22.58
C VAL A 234 13.57 14.14 -23.69
N GLN A 235 14.27 13.00 -23.68
CA GLN A 235 14.07 11.95 -24.68
C GLN A 235 12.66 11.37 -24.63
N ALA A 236 12.10 11.19 -23.42
CA ALA A 236 10.75 10.68 -23.25
C ALA A 236 9.68 11.72 -23.55
N ASP A 237 9.96 13.01 -23.38
CA ASP A 237 9.07 14.17 -23.56
C ASP A 237 7.64 13.91 -23.08
N PRO A 238 7.39 13.78 -21.76
CA PRO A 238 6.09 13.43 -21.23
C PRO A 238 5.04 14.51 -21.51
N ASP A 239 3.78 14.10 -21.62
CA ASP A 239 2.64 15.01 -21.79
C ASP A 239 2.26 15.73 -20.51
N VAL A 240 2.53 15.09 -19.34
CA VAL A 240 2.25 15.60 -18.00
C VAL A 240 3.41 15.25 -17.09
N ILE A 241 3.74 16.18 -16.19
CA ILE A 241 4.73 15.95 -15.12
C ILE A 241 4.05 16.12 -13.77
N PHE A 242 4.17 15.11 -12.93
CA PHE A 242 3.79 15.15 -11.54
C PHE A 242 5.03 15.32 -10.66
N LEU A 243 4.93 16.18 -9.66
CA LEU A 243 5.95 16.39 -8.65
C LEU A 243 5.40 15.89 -7.31
N THR A 244 6.15 15.02 -6.64
CA THR A 244 5.88 14.57 -5.28
C THR A 244 6.99 15.03 -4.34
N SER A 245 6.63 15.46 -3.14
CA SER A 245 7.61 15.82 -2.10
C SER A 245 6.99 15.68 -0.73
N MET A 246 7.78 15.30 0.27
CA MET A 246 7.32 15.22 1.64
C MET A 246 7.41 16.58 2.33
N GLY A 247 6.26 17.23 2.47
CA GLY A 247 6.15 18.60 2.95
C GLY A 247 6.63 19.64 1.92
N SER A 248 6.41 20.91 2.25
CA SER A 248 7.03 22.05 1.55
C SER A 248 8.12 22.60 2.45
N SER A 249 9.38 22.39 2.10
CA SER A 249 10.51 23.06 2.78
C SER A 249 11.28 23.85 1.75
N ASP A 250 11.85 24.99 2.18
CA ASP A 250 12.73 25.81 1.33
C ASP A 250 13.83 24.99 0.68
N LYS A 251 14.30 23.92 1.37
CA LYS A 251 15.31 22.99 0.86
C LYS A 251 14.78 22.15 -0.32
N ILE A 252 13.54 21.70 -0.27
CA ILE A 252 12.90 20.93 -1.35
C ILE A 252 12.63 21.83 -2.54
N GLU A 253 12.07 23.02 -2.29
CA GLU A 253 11.82 24.00 -3.34
C GLU A 253 13.12 24.43 -4.04
N LYS A 254 14.17 24.68 -3.25
CA LYS A 254 15.50 24.97 -3.78
C LYS A 254 16.02 23.81 -4.63
N ARG A 255 15.87 22.56 -4.19
CA ARG A 255 16.27 21.37 -4.94
C ARG A 255 15.51 21.23 -6.26
N ILE A 256 14.19 21.43 -6.24
CA ILE A 256 13.37 21.41 -7.47
C ILE A 256 13.80 22.52 -8.42
N GLN A 257 14.11 23.71 -7.90
CA GLN A 257 14.55 24.83 -8.72
C GLN A 257 15.94 24.57 -9.34
N GLU A 258 16.89 24.07 -8.57
CA GLU A 258 18.27 23.87 -9.02
C GLU A 258 18.42 22.66 -9.94
N ASP A 259 17.87 21.50 -9.55
CA ASP A 259 18.11 20.23 -10.25
C ASP A 259 17.13 19.98 -11.40
N ILE A 260 15.97 20.65 -11.39
CA ILE A 260 14.91 20.44 -12.38
C ILE A 260 14.67 21.70 -13.19
N LYS A 261 14.03 22.70 -12.57
CA LYS A 261 13.54 23.91 -13.29
C LYS A 261 14.66 24.83 -13.78
N GLY A 262 15.80 24.85 -13.11
CA GLY A 262 16.97 25.64 -13.51
C GLY A 262 17.70 25.09 -14.74
N ASN A 263 17.44 23.85 -15.16
CA ASN A 263 18.03 23.28 -16.35
C ASN A 263 17.34 23.85 -17.61
N PRO A 264 18.10 24.43 -18.58
CA PRO A 264 17.51 25.01 -19.79
C PRO A 264 16.66 24.01 -20.60
N ALA A 265 16.96 22.73 -20.55
CA ALA A 265 16.21 21.68 -21.23
C ALA A 265 14.80 21.49 -20.64
N TRP A 266 14.57 21.89 -19.36
CA TRP A 266 13.25 21.82 -18.73
C TRP A 266 12.20 22.62 -19.51
N ALA A 267 12.53 23.85 -19.92
CA ALA A 267 11.62 24.71 -20.68
C ALA A 267 11.27 24.17 -22.08
N SER A 268 12.05 23.21 -22.60
CA SER A 268 11.80 22.58 -23.91
C SER A 268 10.72 21.49 -23.87
N LEU A 269 10.42 20.94 -22.68
CA LEU A 269 9.46 19.83 -22.51
C LEU A 269 8.03 20.23 -22.90
N SER A 270 7.33 19.32 -23.55
CA SER A 270 5.93 19.50 -23.96
C SER A 270 4.99 19.77 -22.80
N ALA A 271 5.17 19.05 -21.68
CA ALA A 271 4.41 19.25 -20.46
C ALA A 271 4.60 20.68 -19.90
N VAL A 272 5.84 21.19 -19.88
CA VAL A 272 6.16 22.51 -19.35
C VAL A 272 5.57 23.62 -20.20
N LYS A 273 5.74 23.52 -21.52
CA LYS A 273 5.15 24.47 -22.48
C LYS A 273 3.64 24.56 -22.39
N ALA A 274 2.99 23.44 -22.10
CA ALA A 274 1.54 23.35 -21.98
C ALA A 274 1.02 23.65 -20.56
N GLY A 275 1.89 23.99 -19.59
CA GLY A 275 1.50 24.25 -18.20
C GLY A 275 1.00 23.01 -17.44
N ARG A 276 1.31 21.79 -17.91
CA ARG A 276 0.87 20.51 -17.32
C ARG A 276 1.93 19.92 -16.37
N VAL A 277 2.34 20.72 -15.38
CA VAL A 277 3.23 20.34 -14.30
C VAL A 277 2.49 20.53 -12.98
N TYR A 278 2.21 19.46 -12.28
CA TYR A 278 1.36 19.45 -11.09
C TYR A 278 2.11 18.95 -9.87
N VAL A 279 1.97 19.62 -8.74
CA VAL A 279 2.43 19.13 -7.44
C VAL A 279 1.33 18.27 -6.85
N LEU A 280 1.62 17.02 -6.57
CA LEU A 280 0.66 16.08 -6.00
C LEU A 280 0.63 16.21 -4.47
N PRO A 281 -0.57 16.24 -3.85
CA PRO A 281 -0.69 16.28 -2.40
C PRO A 281 -0.03 15.09 -1.71
N GLU A 282 0.85 15.36 -0.75
CA GLU A 282 1.54 14.36 0.07
C GLU A 282 0.57 13.33 0.68
N LYS A 283 -0.56 13.81 1.19
CA LYS A 283 -1.62 13.01 1.81
C LYS A 283 -2.06 11.82 0.96
N TYR A 284 -2.16 12.01 -0.37
CA TYR A 284 -2.66 10.98 -1.28
C TYR A 284 -1.56 10.19 -1.97
N PHE A 285 -0.40 10.81 -2.20
CA PHE A 285 0.59 10.24 -3.12
C PHE A 285 1.91 9.83 -2.45
N LEU A 286 2.07 10.10 -1.15
CA LEU A 286 3.25 9.70 -0.37
C LEU A 286 2.90 9.01 0.94
N LEU A 287 1.87 9.50 1.68
CA LEU A 287 1.51 8.98 3.00
C LEU A 287 0.52 7.81 2.95
N ASN A 288 0.23 7.30 1.77
CA ASN A 288 -0.73 6.24 1.51
C ASN A 288 -2.20 6.63 1.83
N PRO A 289 -3.03 6.74 0.79
CA PRO A 289 -4.42 7.12 0.96
C PRO A 289 -5.29 6.02 1.62
N GLY A 290 -4.81 4.77 1.71
CA GLY A 290 -5.60 3.67 2.26
C GLY A 290 -6.97 3.58 1.57
N LEU A 291 -8.04 3.68 2.34
CA LEU A 291 -9.42 3.64 1.82
C LEU A 291 -9.84 4.92 1.04
N ASP A 292 -9.07 5.99 1.12
CA ASP A 292 -9.24 7.18 0.26
C ASP A 292 -8.60 7.00 -1.12
N TYR A 293 -8.14 5.78 -1.47
CA TYR A 293 -7.52 5.49 -2.76
C TYR A 293 -8.37 5.95 -3.96
N PRO A 294 -9.69 5.73 -4.02
CA PRO A 294 -10.51 6.26 -5.12
C PRO A 294 -10.48 7.79 -5.22
N LYS A 295 -10.42 8.52 -4.10
CA LYS A 295 -10.29 9.99 -4.11
C LYS A 295 -8.96 10.44 -4.69
N ALA A 296 -7.87 9.74 -4.37
CA ALA A 296 -6.56 10.02 -4.93
C ALA A 296 -6.52 9.76 -6.44
N VAL A 297 -7.12 8.66 -6.90
CA VAL A 297 -7.25 8.34 -8.33
C VAL A 297 -8.09 9.40 -9.05
N ALA A 298 -9.23 9.82 -8.47
CA ALA A 298 -10.07 10.88 -9.03
C ALA A 298 -9.32 12.21 -9.14
N TYR A 299 -8.55 12.58 -8.11
CA TYR A 299 -7.73 13.78 -8.11
C TYR A 299 -6.70 13.77 -9.24
N MET A 300 -5.95 12.67 -9.41
CA MET A 300 -4.99 12.53 -10.51
C MET A 300 -5.69 12.56 -11.88
N ALA A 301 -6.83 11.88 -12.02
CA ALA A 301 -7.64 11.87 -13.25
C ALA A 301 -8.11 13.27 -13.62
N HIS A 302 -8.61 14.05 -12.65
CA HIS A 302 -9.06 15.44 -12.87
C HIS A 302 -7.92 16.35 -13.37
N LEU A 303 -6.70 16.21 -12.82
CA LEU A 303 -5.55 16.98 -13.30
C LEU A 303 -5.19 16.69 -14.77
N VAL A 304 -5.40 15.46 -15.22
CA VAL A 304 -5.03 15.01 -16.59
C VAL A 304 -6.18 15.19 -17.57
N TYR A 305 -7.41 14.96 -17.11
CA TYR A 305 -8.65 14.93 -17.89
C TYR A 305 -9.78 15.71 -17.19
N PRO A 306 -9.64 17.04 -16.99
CA PRO A 306 -10.62 17.85 -16.25
C PRO A 306 -12.02 17.84 -16.87
N GLU A 307 -12.13 17.57 -18.18
CA GLU A 307 -13.41 17.47 -18.89
C GLU A 307 -14.18 16.17 -18.56
N SER A 308 -13.45 15.11 -18.17
CA SER A 308 -14.02 13.76 -18.00
C SER A 308 -14.29 13.44 -16.53
N VAL A 309 -13.51 14.01 -15.62
CA VAL A 309 -13.60 13.74 -14.18
C VAL A 309 -13.70 15.06 -13.43
N HIS A 310 -14.81 15.27 -12.74
CA HIS A 310 -15.04 16.46 -11.88
C HIS A 310 -14.66 16.14 -10.43
N GLU A 311 -14.18 17.15 -9.68
CA GLU A 311 -13.88 17.03 -8.23
C GLU A 311 -15.12 16.73 -7.40
#